data_39123d3df01970aef489fc590f5b38cc
#
_entry.id   39123d3df01970aef489fc590f5b38cc
#
_cell.length_a   1.000
_cell.length_b   1.000
_cell.length_c   1.000
_cell.angle_alpha   90.00
_cell.angle_beta   90.00
_cell.angle_gamma   90.00
#
_symmetry.space_group_name_H-M   'P 1'
#
loop_
_entity.id
_entity.type
_entity.pdbx_description
1 polymer ?
#
loop_
_entity_poly.entity_id
_entity_poly.type
_entity_poly.pdbx_seq_one_letter_code
_entity_poly.pdbx_strand_id
1 'polypeptide(L)'
;MFKKRESIFEVEEGKFLAPKFDVNGLISVTTTDSNSGDLLMHGYMNEEALKKTIETKEAHYWSRSRKTLWHKGKTSGFVQKVIELRIDDDQDALWMSVDIGNGASCHVGYKSCFYRSIPLGPIKNSEEVELEFKEKEKKFDPEKVYEGQPNPTKL
;
A
#
# COMPACT_ATOMS: atom_id res chain seq x y z
N MET A 1 -19.40 -10.53 -3.50
CA MET A 1 -18.64 -11.54 -2.73
C MET A 1 -17.75 -12.29 -3.70
N PHE A 2 -16.47 -12.50 -3.37
CA PHE A 2 -15.56 -13.31 -4.17
C PHE A 2 -15.88 -14.81 -4.01
N LYS A 3 -15.29 -15.65 -4.86
CA LYS A 3 -15.48 -17.10 -4.79
C LYS A 3 -15.07 -17.63 -3.41
N LYS A 4 -15.82 -18.62 -2.90
CA LYS A 4 -15.45 -19.33 -1.67
C LYS A 4 -14.23 -20.22 -1.92
N ARG A 5 -13.41 -20.37 -0.89
CA ARG A 5 -12.24 -21.26 -0.86
C ARG A 5 -12.69 -22.68 -0.51
N GLU A 6 -12.68 -23.57 -1.47
CA GLU A 6 -13.24 -24.92 -1.30
C GLU A 6 -12.16 -26.01 -1.20
N SER A 7 -11.03 -25.83 -1.89
CA SER A 7 -9.90 -26.77 -1.83
C SER A 7 -8.56 -26.05 -2.01
N ILE A 8 -7.49 -26.64 -1.50
CA ILE A 8 -6.12 -26.14 -1.69
C ILE A 8 -5.79 -26.06 -3.19
N PHE A 9 -6.09 -27.10 -3.96
CA PHE A 9 -5.85 -27.11 -5.40
C PHE A 9 -6.54 -25.97 -6.14
N GLU A 10 -7.81 -25.68 -5.83
CA GLU A 10 -8.51 -24.56 -6.46
C GLU A 10 -7.93 -23.21 -6.07
N VAL A 11 -7.40 -23.07 -4.87
CA VAL A 11 -6.77 -21.84 -4.41
C VAL A 11 -5.42 -21.61 -5.08
N GLU A 12 -4.56 -22.63 -5.10
CA GLU A 12 -3.18 -22.50 -5.57
C GLU A 12 -3.03 -22.63 -7.09
N GLU A 13 -3.86 -23.44 -7.74
CA GLU A 13 -3.74 -23.76 -9.17
C GLU A 13 -5.02 -23.44 -9.98
N GLY A 14 -6.07 -23.04 -9.33
CA GLY A 14 -7.33 -22.65 -9.97
C GLY A 14 -7.28 -21.30 -10.67
N LYS A 15 -8.33 -20.98 -11.41
CA LYS A 15 -8.42 -19.76 -12.23
C LYS A 15 -9.27 -18.66 -11.60
N PHE A 16 -9.85 -18.92 -10.44
CA PHE A 16 -10.80 -17.98 -9.83
C PHE A 16 -10.19 -17.25 -8.64
N LEU A 17 -10.47 -15.96 -8.57
CA LEU A 17 -10.09 -15.13 -7.45
C LEU A 17 -10.92 -15.51 -6.20
N ALA A 18 -10.24 -16.04 -5.19
CA ALA A 18 -10.80 -16.47 -3.91
C ALA A 18 -9.93 -15.96 -2.74
N PRO A 19 -9.86 -14.61 -2.54
CA PRO A 19 -8.93 -14.01 -1.62
C PRO A 19 -9.21 -14.43 -0.17
N LYS A 20 -8.16 -14.60 0.60
CA LYS A 20 -8.22 -14.86 2.04
C LYS A 20 -8.01 -13.55 2.79
N PHE A 21 -9.09 -13.06 3.36
CA PHE A 21 -9.01 -11.95 4.29
C PHE A 21 -8.70 -12.47 5.70
N ASP A 22 -7.97 -11.68 6.47
CA ASP A 22 -7.65 -11.98 7.86
C ASP A 22 -8.90 -11.91 8.77
N VAL A 23 -8.71 -12.10 10.08
CA VAL A 23 -9.80 -12.04 11.07
C VAL A 23 -10.48 -10.67 11.16
N ASN A 24 -9.85 -9.63 10.66
CA ASN A 24 -10.40 -8.28 10.57
C ASN A 24 -11.03 -7.97 9.21
N GLY A 25 -11.10 -8.95 8.32
CA GLY A 25 -11.59 -8.79 6.96
C GLY A 25 -10.65 -8.03 6.03
N LEU A 26 -9.33 -8.10 6.27
CA LEU A 26 -8.29 -7.38 5.54
C LEU A 26 -7.33 -8.32 4.82
N ILE A 27 -6.87 -7.89 3.66
CA ILE A 27 -5.75 -8.49 2.92
C ILE A 27 -4.65 -7.44 2.76
N SER A 28 -3.39 -7.86 2.92
CA SER A 28 -2.25 -6.97 2.76
C SER A 28 -1.97 -6.67 1.29
N VAL A 29 -1.46 -5.49 0.99
CA VAL A 29 -1.04 -5.10 -0.35
C VAL A 29 0.25 -4.31 -0.32
N THR A 30 1.22 -4.78 -1.09
CA THR A 30 2.48 -4.08 -1.35
C THR A 30 2.40 -3.41 -2.71
N THR A 31 2.71 -2.11 -2.77
CA THR A 31 2.55 -1.29 -3.97
C THR A 31 3.90 -0.82 -4.49
N THR A 32 4.17 -1.04 -5.77
CA THR A 32 5.40 -0.63 -6.46
C THR A 32 5.10 0.31 -7.62
N ASP A 33 6.08 1.14 -7.99
CA ASP A 33 6.02 1.98 -9.18
C ASP A 33 6.24 1.12 -10.44
N SER A 34 5.31 1.18 -11.39
CA SER A 34 5.40 0.41 -12.64
C SER A 34 6.56 0.86 -13.54
N ASN A 35 7.03 2.09 -13.41
CA ASN A 35 8.09 2.65 -14.24
C ASN A 35 9.49 2.35 -13.69
N SER A 36 9.68 2.48 -12.38
CA SER A 36 10.99 2.31 -11.74
C SER A 36 11.17 0.97 -11.01
N GLY A 37 10.06 0.31 -10.65
CA GLY A 37 10.09 -0.86 -9.76
C GLY A 37 10.24 -0.53 -8.29
N ASP A 38 10.32 0.76 -7.94
CA ASP A 38 10.48 1.16 -6.55
C ASP A 38 9.30 0.72 -5.69
N LEU A 39 9.60 0.22 -4.51
CA LEU A 39 8.59 -0.02 -3.48
C LEU A 39 8.06 1.32 -2.99
N LEU A 40 6.76 1.54 -3.12
CA LEU A 40 6.11 2.80 -2.78
C LEU A 40 5.48 2.78 -1.39
N MET A 41 4.68 1.78 -1.12
CA MET A 41 3.97 1.66 0.15
C MET A 41 3.48 0.23 0.41
N HIS A 42 3.09 -0.01 1.63
CA HIS A 42 2.34 -1.18 2.06
C HIS A 42 1.05 -0.72 2.74
N GLY A 43 -0.04 -1.39 2.43
CA GLY A 43 -1.34 -1.08 3.00
C GLY A 43 -2.23 -2.32 3.11
N TYR A 44 -3.51 -2.07 3.31
CA TYR A 44 -4.53 -3.11 3.45
C TYR A 44 -5.75 -2.78 2.62
N MET A 45 -6.43 -3.82 2.16
CA MET A 45 -7.73 -3.72 1.51
C MET A 45 -8.74 -4.58 2.24
N ASN A 46 -9.96 -4.08 2.44
CA ASN A 46 -11.10 -4.94 2.70
C ASN A 46 -11.72 -5.38 1.36
N GLU A 47 -12.76 -6.19 1.39
CA GLU A 47 -13.42 -6.68 0.17
C GLU A 47 -13.90 -5.54 -0.73
N GLU A 48 -14.45 -4.46 -0.16
CA GLU A 48 -14.91 -3.30 -0.92
C GLU A 48 -13.75 -2.56 -1.61
N ALA A 49 -12.64 -2.34 -0.89
CA ALA A 49 -11.46 -1.69 -1.45
C ALA A 49 -10.87 -2.48 -2.63
N LEU A 50 -10.79 -3.80 -2.49
CA LEU A 50 -10.31 -4.68 -3.56
C LEU A 50 -11.22 -4.62 -4.79
N LYS A 51 -12.53 -4.70 -4.61
CA LYS A 51 -13.51 -4.56 -5.71
C LYS A 51 -13.38 -3.22 -6.42
N LYS A 52 -13.36 -2.12 -5.66
CA LYS A 52 -13.22 -0.78 -6.24
C LYS A 52 -11.90 -0.62 -7.00
N THR A 53 -10.81 -1.15 -6.47
CA THR A 53 -9.52 -1.13 -7.16
C THR A 53 -9.58 -1.86 -8.51
N ILE A 54 -10.20 -3.04 -8.56
CA ILE A 54 -10.38 -3.81 -9.80
C ILE A 54 -11.26 -3.04 -10.81
N GLU A 55 -12.39 -2.52 -10.35
CA GLU A 55 -13.37 -1.85 -11.20
C GLU A 55 -12.88 -0.52 -11.77
N THR A 56 -12.26 0.29 -10.93
CA THR A 56 -11.84 1.66 -11.31
C THR A 56 -10.44 1.72 -11.90
N LYS A 57 -9.62 0.69 -11.69
CA LYS A 57 -8.18 0.68 -11.98
C LYS A 57 -7.42 1.81 -11.25
N GLU A 58 -7.93 2.25 -10.14
CA GLU A 58 -7.29 3.19 -9.23
C GLU A 58 -7.21 2.58 -7.84
N ALA A 59 -6.09 2.80 -7.15
CA ALA A 59 -5.83 2.16 -5.87
C ALA A 59 -6.79 2.65 -4.77
N HIS A 60 -7.51 1.73 -4.18
CA HIS A 60 -8.32 1.93 -2.99
C HIS A 60 -7.77 1.04 -1.87
N TYR A 61 -7.65 1.61 -0.69
CA TYR A 61 -7.17 0.92 0.51
C TYR A 61 -8.21 1.00 1.63
N TRP A 62 -8.02 0.19 2.63
CA TRP A 62 -8.71 0.33 3.91
C TRP A 62 -7.78 1.01 4.91
N SER A 63 -8.14 2.18 5.40
CA SER A 63 -7.42 2.85 6.47
C SER A 63 -7.78 2.21 7.82
N ARG A 64 -6.84 1.48 8.41
CA ARG A 64 -7.04 0.81 9.70
C ARG A 64 -7.24 1.81 10.85
N SER A 65 -6.50 2.91 10.85
CA SER A 65 -6.58 3.93 11.91
C SER A 65 -7.87 4.75 11.85
N ARG A 66 -8.36 5.05 10.63
CA ARG A 66 -9.59 5.83 10.42
C ARG A 66 -10.83 4.95 10.24
N LYS A 67 -10.65 3.63 10.10
CA LYS A 67 -11.72 2.65 9.85
C LYS A 67 -12.62 3.05 8.67
N THR A 68 -12.00 3.42 7.57
CA THR A 68 -12.70 3.89 6.37
C THR A 68 -12.01 3.47 5.09
N LEU A 69 -12.81 3.38 4.02
CA LEU A 69 -12.31 3.24 2.66
C LEU A 69 -11.50 4.48 2.28
N TRP A 70 -10.35 4.27 1.64
CA TRP A 70 -9.44 5.31 1.25
C TRP A 70 -9.07 5.18 -0.24
N HIS A 71 -9.60 6.09 -1.06
CA HIS A 71 -9.18 6.27 -2.45
C HIS A 71 -7.86 7.04 -2.46
N LYS A 72 -6.79 6.38 -2.83
CA LYS A 72 -5.44 6.98 -2.83
C LYS A 72 -5.37 8.11 -3.84
N GLY A 73 -4.99 9.29 -3.36
CA GLY A 73 -4.86 10.50 -4.18
C GLY A 73 -6.12 11.35 -4.29
N LYS A 74 -7.25 10.96 -3.71
CA LYS A 74 -8.48 11.77 -3.75
C LYS A 74 -8.28 13.18 -3.17
N THR A 75 -7.50 13.30 -2.10
CA THR A 75 -7.18 14.59 -1.48
C THR A 75 -5.91 15.21 -2.04
N SER A 76 -4.82 14.42 -2.13
CA SER A 76 -3.50 14.91 -2.55
C SER A 76 -3.39 15.16 -4.06
N GLY A 77 -4.26 14.57 -4.88
CA GLY A 77 -4.14 14.55 -6.35
C GLY A 77 -3.17 13.49 -6.88
N PHE A 78 -2.43 12.80 -6.00
CA PHE A 78 -1.48 11.74 -6.39
C PHE A 78 -2.16 10.37 -6.46
N VAL A 79 -3.02 10.21 -7.46
CA VAL A 79 -3.73 8.96 -7.74
C VAL A 79 -2.72 7.88 -8.16
N GLN A 80 -2.96 6.66 -7.73
CA GLN A 80 -2.21 5.49 -8.16
C GLN A 80 -3.04 4.73 -9.21
N LYS A 81 -2.66 4.85 -10.48
CA LYS A 81 -3.29 4.10 -11.58
C LYS A 81 -2.75 2.68 -11.59
N VAL A 82 -3.61 1.71 -11.42
CA VAL A 82 -3.23 0.30 -11.36
C VAL A 82 -2.93 -0.22 -12.77
N ILE A 83 -1.70 -0.66 -12.97
CA ILE A 83 -1.24 -1.30 -14.21
C ILE A 83 -1.37 -2.81 -14.08
N GLU A 84 -1.01 -3.36 -12.93
CA GLU A 84 -1.10 -4.80 -12.65
C GLU A 84 -1.45 -5.02 -11.18
N LEU A 85 -2.27 -6.03 -10.93
CA LEU A 85 -2.61 -6.50 -9.59
C LEU A 85 -2.43 -8.01 -9.57
N ARG A 86 -1.52 -8.49 -8.73
CA ARG A 86 -1.26 -9.91 -8.50
C ARG A 86 -1.66 -10.33 -7.10
N ILE A 87 -1.96 -11.60 -6.98
CA ILE A 87 -2.20 -12.25 -5.69
C ILE A 87 -1.21 -13.41 -5.56
N ASP A 88 -0.78 -13.71 -4.36
CA ASP A 88 0.17 -14.80 -4.11
C ASP A 88 -0.49 -16.19 -4.20
N ASP A 89 0.29 -17.24 -3.96
CA ASP A 89 -0.12 -18.64 -4.20
C ASP A 89 -1.30 -19.08 -3.34
N ASP A 90 -1.34 -18.72 -2.08
CA ASP A 90 -2.47 -19.04 -1.19
C ASP A 90 -3.52 -17.93 -1.09
N GLN A 91 -3.40 -16.92 -1.92
CA GLN A 91 -4.33 -15.80 -2.09
C GLN A 91 -4.59 -14.99 -0.81
N ASP A 92 -3.54 -14.74 0.00
CA ASP A 92 -3.65 -13.94 1.23
C ASP A 92 -2.81 -12.65 1.23
N ALA A 93 -2.07 -12.38 0.15
CA ALA A 93 -1.33 -11.14 -0.04
C ALA A 93 -1.40 -10.64 -1.49
N LEU A 94 -1.44 -9.32 -1.65
CA LEU A 94 -1.50 -8.66 -2.96
C LEU A 94 -0.20 -7.91 -3.26
N TRP A 95 0.21 -7.95 -4.53
CA TRP A 95 1.16 -7.02 -5.10
C TRP A 95 0.49 -6.19 -6.19
N MET A 96 0.60 -4.87 -6.07
CA MET A 96 0.01 -3.91 -6.99
C MET A 96 1.10 -3.06 -7.62
N SER A 97 1.19 -3.09 -8.95
CA SER A 97 2.05 -2.20 -9.74
C SER A 97 1.23 -1.02 -10.24
N VAL A 98 1.67 0.20 -9.94
CA VAL A 98 0.92 1.42 -10.24
C VAL A 98 1.76 2.44 -11.00
N ASP A 99 1.11 3.22 -11.86
CA ASP A 99 1.69 4.42 -12.44
C ASP A 99 1.30 5.63 -11.58
N ILE A 100 2.31 6.31 -11.06
CA ILE A 100 2.16 7.54 -10.27
C ILE A 100 2.72 8.76 -10.99
N GLY A 101 3.20 8.62 -12.24
CA GLY A 101 3.91 9.68 -12.95
C GLY A 101 5.08 10.23 -12.12
N ASN A 102 5.11 11.56 -11.94
CA ASN A 102 6.09 12.22 -11.08
C ASN A 102 5.58 12.45 -9.64
N GLY A 103 4.54 11.71 -9.23
CA GLY A 103 3.87 11.86 -7.95
C GLY A 103 4.62 11.25 -6.78
N ALA A 104 3.93 11.21 -5.64
CA ALA A 104 4.40 10.64 -4.40
C ALA A 104 3.32 9.78 -3.75
N SER A 105 3.74 8.75 -3.03
CA SER A 105 2.84 7.86 -2.30
C SER A 105 2.81 8.11 -0.79
N CYS A 106 3.85 8.73 -0.26
CA CYS A 106 3.95 9.01 1.18
C CYS A 106 3.28 10.32 1.57
N HIS A 107 2.45 10.30 2.63
CA HIS A 107 1.82 11.52 3.17
C HIS A 107 2.82 12.53 3.75
N VAL A 108 4.03 12.09 4.08
CA VAL A 108 5.13 12.96 4.54
C VAL A 108 5.74 13.77 3.40
N GLY A 109 5.44 13.42 2.13
CA GLY A 109 5.88 14.13 0.94
C GLY A 109 6.93 13.42 0.10
N TYR A 110 7.49 12.31 0.57
CA TYR A 110 8.44 11.50 -0.20
C TYR A 110 7.73 10.63 -1.25
N LYS A 111 8.46 10.25 -2.30
CA LYS A 111 7.95 9.33 -3.32
C LYS A 111 7.48 8.03 -2.70
N SER A 112 8.34 7.40 -1.90
CA SER A 112 8.09 6.15 -1.19
C SER A 112 7.83 6.38 0.30
N CYS A 113 6.94 5.58 0.88
CA CYS A 113 6.81 5.49 2.34
C CYS A 113 8.07 4.85 2.98
N PHE A 114 8.85 4.13 2.19
CA PHE A 114 10.08 3.47 2.61
C PHE A 114 11.32 4.33 2.29
N TYR A 115 11.28 5.60 2.64
CA TYR A 115 12.33 6.58 2.34
C TYR A 115 13.53 6.54 3.29
N ARG A 116 13.48 5.67 4.31
CA ARG A 116 14.58 5.46 5.27
C ARG A 116 14.92 3.98 5.36
N SER A 117 16.19 3.65 5.53
CA SER A 117 16.63 2.30 5.82
C SER A 117 17.11 2.14 7.26
N ILE A 118 16.99 0.91 7.74
CA ILE A 118 17.52 0.46 9.01
C ILE A 118 18.94 -0.07 8.74
N PRO A 119 19.98 0.44 9.41
CA PRO A 119 21.32 -0.10 9.25
C PRO A 119 21.37 -1.56 9.72
N LEU A 120 22.12 -2.38 9.00
CA LEU A 120 22.30 -3.80 9.34
C LEU A 120 23.64 -3.98 10.05
N GLY A 121 23.67 -4.85 11.05
CA GLY A 121 24.88 -5.18 11.83
C GLY A 121 24.58 -5.33 13.31
N PRO A 122 25.63 -5.49 14.14
CA PRO A 122 25.48 -5.62 15.59
C PRO A 122 24.85 -4.38 16.21
N ILE A 123 23.83 -4.57 17.03
CA ILE A 123 23.17 -3.51 17.78
C ILE A 123 23.84 -3.42 19.17
N LYS A 124 24.47 -2.30 19.49
CA LYS A 124 25.05 -2.01 20.80
C LYS A 124 24.00 -1.46 21.78
N ASN A 125 23.17 -0.55 21.29
CA ASN A 125 22.04 0.02 22.02
C ASN A 125 20.84 0.18 21.07
N SER A 126 19.74 -0.53 21.33
CA SER A 126 18.56 -0.50 20.47
C SER A 126 17.84 0.85 20.45
N GLU A 127 18.01 1.66 21.49
CA GLU A 127 17.40 2.99 21.57
C GLU A 127 18.12 4.04 20.70
N GLU A 128 19.35 3.73 20.26
CA GLU A 128 20.21 4.64 19.49
C GLU A 128 20.42 4.20 18.05
N VAL A 129 19.56 3.32 17.51
CA VAL A 129 19.64 2.93 16.11
C VAL A 129 19.13 4.06 15.22
N GLU A 130 20.05 4.71 14.51
CA GLU A 130 19.71 5.81 13.60
C GLU A 130 19.29 5.28 12.23
N LEU A 131 18.24 5.88 11.66
CA LEU A 131 17.75 5.56 10.32
C LEU A 131 18.52 6.36 9.27
N GLU A 132 18.81 5.73 8.14
CA GLU A 132 19.44 6.36 6.99
C GLU A 132 18.40 6.82 5.97
N PHE A 133 18.37 8.12 5.64
CA PHE A 133 17.49 8.66 4.60
C PHE A 133 17.97 8.26 3.21
N LYS A 134 17.16 7.57 2.44
CA LYS A 134 17.39 7.17 1.05
C LYS A 134 16.80 8.17 0.05
N GLU A 135 15.73 8.86 0.41
CA GLU A 135 15.23 10.02 -0.31
C GLU A 135 15.58 11.30 0.49
N LYS A 136 16.22 12.25 -0.14
CA LYS A 136 16.66 13.49 0.52
C LYS A 136 15.67 14.64 0.34
N GLU A 137 14.86 14.58 -0.71
CA GLU A 137 13.93 15.65 -1.10
C GLU A 137 12.50 15.14 -1.13
N LYS A 138 11.60 15.94 -0.59
CA LYS A 138 10.17 15.72 -0.70
C LYS A 138 9.66 16.14 -2.08
N LYS A 139 8.68 15.40 -2.62
CA LYS A 139 8.02 15.72 -3.88
C LYS A 139 6.96 16.82 -3.73
N PHE A 140 6.43 16.99 -2.53
CA PHE A 140 5.47 18.04 -2.18
C PHE A 140 5.59 18.46 -0.72
N ASP A 141 5.03 19.61 -0.38
CA ASP A 141 4.91 20.08 1.00
C ASP A 141 3.62 19.55 1.62
N PRO A 142 3.70 18.62 2.59
CA PRO A 142 2.52 18.00 3.19
C PRO A 142 1.65 19.01 3.98
N GLU A 143 2.23 20.08 4.52
CA GLU A 143 1.47 21.11 5.23
C GLU A 143 0.51 21.85 4.29
N LYS A 144 0.92 22.09 3.04
CA LYS A 144 0.07 22.71 2.02
C LYS A 144 -0.97 21.76 1.46
N VAL A 145 -0.59 20.51 1.16
CA VAL A 145 -1.48 19.51 0.54
C VAL A 145 -2.56 19.04 1.52
N TYR A 146 -2.20 18.87 2.79
CA TYR A 146 -3.09 18.36 3.84
C TYR A 146 -3.46 19.42 4.88
N GLU A 147 -3.51 20.69 4.47
CA GLU A 147 -3.86 21.80 5.34
C GLU A 147 -5.18 21.53 6.09
N GLY A 148 -5.15 21.69 7.42
CA GLY A 148 -6.30 21.46 8.30
C GLY A 148 -6.67 19.98 8.50
N GLN A 149 -5.92 19.02 7.95
CA GLN A 149 -6.17 17.60 8.15
C GLN A 149 -5.22 17.01 9.21
N PRO A 150 -5.71 16.10 10.07
CA PRO A 150 -4.86 15.47 11.07
C PRO A 150 -3.85 14.51 10.40
N ASN A 151 -2.64 14.44 10.98
CA ASN A 151 -1.65 13.45 10.56
C ASN A 151 -2.20 12.03 10.80
N PRO A 152 -2.16 11.12 9.80
CA PRO A 152 -2.66 9.75 9.94
C PRO A 152 -1.81 8.88 10.87
N THR A 153 -0.56 9.27 11.14
CA THR A 153 0.32 8.54 12.08
C THR A 153 -0.21 8.68 13.51
N LYS A 154 -0.33 7.55 14.20
CA LYS A 154 -0.70 7.49 15.62
C LYS A 154 0.51 7.07 16.45
N LEU A 155 0.68 7.73 17.62
CA LEU A 155 1.71 7.39 18.62
C LEU A 155 1.21 6.32 19.58
#